data_bbcb52a6b95b23008d7dcb14124e0018
#
_entry.id   bbcb52a6b95b23008d7dcb14124e0018
#
_cell.length_a   1.000
_cell.length_b   1.000
_cell.length_c   1.000
_cell.angle_alpha   90.00
_cell.angle_beta   90.00
_cell.angle_gamma   90.00
#
_symmetry.space_group_name_H-M   'P 1'
#
loop_
_entity.id
_entity.type
_entity.pdbx_description
1 polymer ?
#
loop_
_entity_poly.entity_id
_entity_poly.type
_entity_poly.pdbx_seq_one_letter_code
_entity_poly.pdbx_strand_id
1 'polypeptide(L)'
;IIIPGFILLYKNHKPLFLPIFLFTLVNIYIVFSWSIWWYGGSLGQRSLIESYALLSLPIAAVFQALTKVKKWTWALTACFVGFTGWYNIVLTIQAHNPTGILDAENTNRTYFWATFGRLTIDNDSKRFLDTDEIYRGDGSKSEVLYENNIEYDTLHVDTMQIINGKKCLFVDKNHQNTQPYRIPNPPNGSKWLRVSATFFVTEKVWDVWKMPQFIIQFKNEDEVVKTKFIRVHRLMNSNQKRNLFFDVEIPTKRYTTIDIFLWNADGITATYMDDIRVEVLE
;
A
#
# COMPACT_ATOMS: atom_id res chain seq x y z
N ILE A 1 -9.21 -10.96 -24.50
CA ILE A 1 -9.80 -10.71 -25.83
C ILE A 1 -8.70 -10.50 -26.90
N ILE A 2 -7.61 -9.78 -26.63
CA ILE A 2 -6.55 -9.47 -27.61
C ILE A 2 -5.85 -10.74 -28.13
N ILE A 3 -5.45 -11.66 -27.23
CA ILE A 3 -4.74 -12.90 -27.64
C ILE A 3 -5.57 -13.76 -28.60
N PRO A 4 -6.82 -14.17 -28.28
CA PRO A 4 -7.65 -14.86 -29.26
C PRO A 4 -7.93 -14.03 -30.52
N GLY A 5 -7.96 -12.70 -30.39
CA GLY A 5 -8.06 -11.79 -31.54
C GLY A 5 -6.88 -11.90 -32.50
N PHE A 6 -5.66 -11.97 -32.02
CA PHE A 6 -4.49 -12.20 -32.88
C PHE A 6 -4.52 -13.56 -33.57
N ILE A 7 -4.98 -14.62 -32.86
CA ILE A 7 -5.13 -15.95 -33.48
C ILE A 7 -6.16 -15.89 -34.62
N LEU A 8 -7.26 -15.21 -34.43
CA LEU A 8 -8.30 -15.06 -35.45
C LEU A 8 -7.84 -14.17 -36.62
N LEU A 9 -7.10 -13.10 -36.31
CA LEU A 9 -6.54 -12.22 -37.33
C LEU A 9 -5.52 -12.98 -38.20
N TYR A 10 -4.66 -13.81 -37.59
CA TYR A 10 -3.74 -14.69 -38.32
C TYR A 10 -4.47 -15.67 -39.24
N LYS A 11 -5.58 -16.27 -38.79
CA LYS A 11 -6.35 -17.24 -39.59
C LYS A 11 -7.11 -16.58 -40.75
N ASN A 12 -7.71 -15.41 -40.51
CA ASN A 12 -8.66 -14.81 -41.43
C ASN A 12 -8.11 -13.64 -42.25
N HIS A 13 -7.07 -12.94 -41.72
CA HIS A 13 -6.53 -11.70 -42.30
C HIS A 13 -5.01 -11.60 -42.15
N LYS A 14 -4.28 -12.61 -42.69
CA LYS A 14 -2.82 -12.73 -42.58
C LYS A 14 -2.03 -11.46 -42.93
N PRO A 15 -2.41 -10.67 -43.98
CA PRO A 15 -1.67 -9.44 -44.30
C PRO A 15 -1.69 -8.38 -43.20
N LEU A 16 -2.77 -8.34 -42.40
CA LEU A 16 -2.89 -7.40 -41.28
C LEU A 16 -2.26 -7.94 -39.99
N PHE A 17 -2.19 -9.26 -39.84
CA PHE A 17 -1.66 -9.87 -38.63
C PHE A 17 -0.20 -9.49 -38.36
N LEU A 18 0.68 -9.70 -39.35
CA LEU A 18 2.13 -9.55 -39.12
C LEU A 18 2.53 -8.12 -38.71
N PRO A 19 2.13 -7.05 -39.41
CA PRO A 19 2.49 -5.69 -39.02
C PRO A 19 1.92 -5.29 -37.67
N ILE A 20 0.66 -5.66 -37.35
CA ILE A 20 0.04 -5.30 -36.08
C ILE A 20 0.69 -6.08 -34.92
N PHE A 21 0.97 -7.36 -35.13
CA PHE A 21 1.61 -8.21 -34.12
C PHE A 21 3.04 -7.73 -33.82
N LEU A 22 3.86 -7.47 -34.86
CA LEU A 22 5.22 -6.96 -34.68
C LEU A 22 5.22 -5.58 -34.01
N PHE A 23 4.36 -4.67 -34.46
CA PHE A 23 4.19 -3.37 -33.81
C PHE A 23 3.88 -3.54 -32.32
N THR A 24 2.92 -4.41 -32.00
CA THR A 24 2.49 -4.64 -30.61
C THR A 24 3.64 -5.18 -29.76
N LEU A 25 4.41 -6.16 -30.26
CA LEU A 25 5.57 -6.73 -29.55
C LEU A 25 6.65 -5.67 -29.31
N VAL A 26 7.03 -4.92 -30.36
CA VAL A 26 8.06 -3.88 -30.25
C VAL A 26 7.61 -2.78 -29.29
N ASN A 27 6.36 -2.34 -29.38
CA ASN A 27 5.81 -1.32 -28.50
C ASN A 27 5.79 -1.78 -27.04
N ILE A 28 5.33 -3.01 -26.76
CA ILE A 28 5.40 -3.60 -25.41
C ILE A 28 6.85 -3.64 -24.93
N TYR A 29 7.78 -4.11 -25.76
CA TYR A 29 9.19 -4.16 -25.38
C TYR A 29 9.73 -2.78 -25.01
N ILE A 30 9.51 -1.76 -25.83
CA ILE A 30 9.97 -0.39 -25.58
C ILE A 30 9.36 0.16 -24.28
N VAL A 31 8.04 0.02 -24.11
CA VAL A 31 7.33 0.54 -22.94
C VAL A 31 7.82 -0.10 -21.65
N PHE A 32 8.00 -1.43 -21.64
CA PHE A 32 8.41 -2.16 -20.43
C PHE A 32 9.93 -2.20 -20.22
N SER A 33 10.74 -1.71 -21.18
CA SER A 33 12.19 -1.54 -20.99
C SER A 33 12.56 -0.33 -20.14
N TRP A 34 11.61 0.54 -19.86
CA TRP A 34 11.84 1.70 -19.00
C TRP A 34 11.95 1.28 -17.54
N SER A 35 12.91 1.88 -16.78
CA SER A 35 13.11 1.59 -15.34
C SER A 35 11.87 1.86 -14.48
N ILE A 36 11.03 2.83 -14.86
CA ILE A 36 9.74 3.16 -14.23
C ILE A 36 8.61 2.70 -15.17
N TRP A 37 8.58 1.39 -15.47
CA TRP A 37 7.63 0.78 -16.42
C TRP A 37 6.15 0.97 -16.02
N TRP A 38 5.86 1.23 -14.73
CA TRP A 38 4.50 1.52 -14.23
C TRP A 38 4.07 2.98 -14.42
N TYR A 39 4.94 3.84 -14.96
CA TYR A 39 4.67 5.26 -15.26
C TYR A 39 4.19 6.10 -14.06
N GLY A 40 4.75 5.86 -12.86
CA GLY A 40 4.43 6.56 -11.62
C GLY A 40 2.98 6.31 -11.19
N GLY A 41 2.40 7.23 -10.43
CA GLY A 41 1.05 7.10 -9.86
C GLY A 41 -0.13 7.15 -10.86
N SER A 42 0.08 6.83 -12.16
CA SER A 42 -0.99 6.90 -13.15
C SER A 42 -1.81 5.61 -13.21
N LEU A 43 -3.12 5.76 -13.44
CA LEU A 43 -4.00 4.64 -13.77
C LEU A 43 -3.70 4.11 -15.17
N GLY A 44 -3.36 2.82 -15.28
CA GLY A 44 -3.09 2.13 -16.55
C GLY A 44 -1.77 2.55 -17.21
N GLN A 45 -1.49 1.94 -18.36
CA GLN A 45 -0.29 2.22 -19.15
C GLN A 45 -0.59 3.31 -20.18
N ARG A 46 -0.31 4.58 -19.84
CA ARG A 46 -0.54 5.73 -20.75
C ARG A 46 0.16 5.59 -22.09
N SER A 47 1.37 5.05 -22.09
CA SER A 47 2.16 4.83 -23.30
C SER A 47 1.60 3.78 -24.24
N LEU A 48 0.64 2.96 -23.81
CA LEU A 48 -0.06 2.02 -24.69
C LEU A 48 -1.34 2.59 -25.29
N ILE A 49 -1.83 3.77 -24.87
CA ILE A 49 -3.10 4.35 -25.33
C ILE A 49 -3.10 4.56 -26.85
N GLU A 50 -2.01 5.07 -27.41
CA GLU A 50 -1.87 5.30 -28.85
C GLU A 50 -1.96 4.00 -29.66
N SER A 51 -1.64 2.87 -29.07
CA SER A 51 -1.74 1.55 -29.69
C SER A 51 -3.17 1.02 -29.78
N TYR A 52 -4.12 1.61 -29.05
CA TYR A 52 -5.50 1.10 -28.99
C TYR A 52 -6.20 1.11 -30.36
N ALA A 53 -5.88 2.08 -31.22
CA ALA A 53 -6.40 2.12 -32.57
C ALA A 53 -6.02 0.85 -33.37
N LEU A 54 -4.76 0.40 -33.29
CA LEU A 54 -4.29 -0.84 -33.95
C LEU A 54 -4.81 -2.10 -33.24
N LEU A 55 -4.86 -2.09 -31.90
CA LEU A 55 -5.39 -3.20 -31.12
C LEU A 55 -6.91 -3.40 -31.26
N SER A 56 -7.62 -2.42 -31.79
CA SER A 56 -9.04 -2.57 -32.14
C SER A 56 -9.27 -3.63 -33.23
N LEU A 57 -8.32 -3.86 -34.13
CA LEU A 57 -8.44 -4.84 -35.22
C LEU A 57 -8.48 -6.29 -34.72
N PRO A 58 -7.58 -6.77 -33.88
CA PRO A 58 -7.73 -8.09 -33.26
C PRO A 58 -9.02 -8.22 -32.43
N ILE A 59 -9.45 -7.16 -31.74
CA ILE A 59 -10.72 -7.16 -31.01
C ILE A 59 -11.90 -7.32 -31.98
N ALA A 60 -11.91 -6.59 -33.10
CA ALA A 60 -12.94 -6.70 -34.13
C ALA A 60 -13.01 -8.13 -34.72
N ALA A 61 -11.85 -8.79 -34.90
CA ALA A 61 -11.82 -10.19 -35.36
C ALA A 61 -12.51 -11.14 -34.38
N VAL A 62 -12.42 -10.90 -33.07
CA VAL A 62 -13.18 -11.68 -32.06
C VAL A 62 -14.69 -11.44 -32.22
N PHE A 63 -15.11 -10.18 -32.31
CA PHE A 63 -16.54 -9.87 -32.49
C PHE A 63 -17.09 -10.46 -33.78
N GLN A 64 -16.35 -10.43 -34.88
CA GLN A 64 -16.71 -11.07 -36.12
C GLN A 64 -16.86 -12.60 -35.97
N ALA A 65 -15.96 -13.24 -35.23
CA ALA A 65 -16.06 -14.68 -34.97
C ALA A 65 -17.28 -15.02 -34.09
N LEU A 66 -17.62 -14.16 -33.14
CA LEU A 66 -18.81 -14.36 -32.29
C LEU A 66 -20.12 -14.38 -33.06
N THR A 67 -20.22 -13.73 -34.23
CA THR A 67 -21.44 -13.79 -35.07
C THR A 67 -21.75 -15.21 -35.57
N LYS A 68 -20.74 -16.10 -35.60
CA LYS A 68 -20.84 -17.46 -36.12
C LYS A 68 -21.03 -18.54 -35.05
N VAL A 69 -21.09 -18.13 -33.74
CA VAL A 69 -21.18 -19.07 -32.64
C VAL A 69 -22.52 -19.03 -31.91
N LYS A 70 -22.73 -19.95 -30.96
CA LYS A 70 -23.99 -20.07 -30.22
C LYS A 70 -24.30 -18.83 -29.40
N LYS A 71 -25.58 -18.51 -29.22
CA LYS A 71 -26.03 -17.30 -28.49
C LYS A 71 -25.49 -17.19 -27.05
N TRP A 72 -25.24 -18.30 -26.37
CA TRP A 72 -24.71 -18.27 -25.01
C TRP A 72 -23.28 -17.70 -24.93
N THR A 73 -22.47 -17.85 -26.00
CA THR A 73 -21.11 -17.23 -26.03
C THR A 73 -21.18 -15.70 -26.11
N TRP A 74 -22.22 -15.15 -26.74
CA TRP A 74 -22.51 -13.73 -26.70
C TRP A 74 -22.82 -13.27 -25.27
N ALA A 75 -23.67 -14.02 -24.54
CA ALA A 75 -23.98 -13.70 -23.15
C ALA A 75 -22.72 -13.67 -22.26
N LEU A 76 -21.86 -14.68 -22.37
CA LEU A 76 -20.59 -14.72 -21.63
C LEU A 76 -19.67 -13.55 -22.01
N THR A 77 -19.55 -13.23 -23.31
CA THR A 77 -18.74 -12.08 -23.75
C THR A 77 -19.31 -10.78 -23.23
N ALA A 78 -20.63 -10.60 -23.28
CA ALA A 78 -21.29 -9.40 -22.76
C ALA A 78 -21.08 -9.27 -21.25
N CYS A 79 -21.20 -10.35 -20.48
CA CYS A 79 -20.92 -10.36 -19.05
C CYS A 79 -19.44 -9.98 -18.76
N PHE A 80 -18.51 -10.54 -19.53
CA PHE A 80 -17.09 -10.23 -19.38
C PHE A 80 -16.79 -8.75 -19.70
N VAL A 81 -17.32 -8.24 -20.81
CA VAL A 81 -17.17 -6.83 -21.20
C VAL A 81 -17.84 -5.91 -20.18
N GLY A 82 -19.04 -6.26 -19.71
CA GLY A 82 -19.74 -5.51 -18.68
C GLY A 82 -18.96 -5.48 -17.36
N PHE A 83 -18.42 -6.61 -16.92
CA PHE A 83 -17.58 -6.68 -15.71
C PHE A 83 -16.30 -5.84 -15.85
N THR A 84 -15.58 -5.98 -16.97
CA THR A 84 -14.34 -5.21 -17.17
C THR A 84 -14.62 -3.73 -17.33
N GLY A 85 -15.73 -3.33 -17.96
CA GLY A 85 -16.19 -1.95 -18.05
C GLY A 85 -16.51 -1.37 -16.67
N TRP A 86 -17.33 -2.09 -15.87
CA TRP A 86 -17.62 -1.69 -14.50
C TRP A 86 -16.34 -1.55 -13.68
N TYR A 87 -15.42 -2.51 -13.77
CA TYR A 87 -14.19 -2.47 -13.00
C TYR A 87 -13.28 -1.29 -13.42
N ASN A 88 -13.19 -0.99 -14.70
CA ASN A 88 -12.47 0.21 -15.16
C ASN A 88 -13.08 1.52 -14.61
N ILE A 89 -14.42 1.62 -14.56
CA ILE A 89 -15.10 2.77 -13.94
C ILE A 89 -14.72 2.89 -12.47
N VAL A 90 -14.78 1.79 -11.71
CA VAL A 90 -14.37 1.77 -10.29
C VAL A 90 -12.94 2.22 -10.12
N LEU A 91 -11.99 1.66 -10.90
CA LEU A 91 -10.58 2.06 -10.85
C LEU A 91 -10.37 3.53 -11.20
N THR A 92 -11.12 4.05 -12.19
CA THR A 92 -11.06 5.47 -12.56
C THR A 92 -11.53 6.37 -11.41
N ILE A 93 -12.63 6.01 -10.74
CA ILE A 93 -13.11 6.74 -9.56
C ILE A 93 -12.08 6.67 -8.43
N GLN A 94 -11.51 5.48 -8.16
CA GLN A 94 -10.48 5.31 -7.13
C GLN A 94 -9.23 6.15 -7.42
N ALA A 95 -8.80 6.24 -8.69
CA ALA A 95 -7.63 7.03 -9.10
C ALA A 95 -7.84 8.54 -8.96
N HIS A 96 -9.07 9.01 -9.15
CA HIS A 96 -9.42 10.44 -9.06
C HIS A 96 -10.04 10.83 -7.72
N ASN A 97 -10.16 9.90 -6.78
CA ASN A 97 -10.70 10.19 -5.46
C ASN A 97 -9.73 11.08 -4.68
N PRO A 98 -10.17 12.23 -4.14
CA PRO A 98 -9.33 13.11 -3.33
C PRO A 98 -8.69 12.42 -2.11
N THR A 99 -9.29 11.32 -1.65
CA THR A 99 -8.77 10.54 -0.52
C THR A 99 -7.63 9.58 -0.89
N GLY A 100 -7.28 9.48 -2.19
CA GLY A 100 -6.16 8.66 -2.67
C GLY A 100 -6.36 7.17 -2.35
N ILE A 101 -7.40 6.54 -2.94
CA ILE A 101 -7.64 5.11 -2.75
C ILE A 101 -6.63 4.29 -3.56
N LEU A 102 -6.46 4.61 -4.84
CA LEU A 102 -5.52 3.91 -5.70
C LEU A 102 -4.10 4.45 -5.48
N ASP A 103 -3.19 3.57 -5.10
CA ASP A 103 -1.75 3.83 -5.03
C ASP A 103 -1.03 2.84 -5.94
N ALA A 104 -0.55 3.32 -7.10
CA ALA A 104 0.03 2.46 -8.12
C ALA A 104 1.38 1.86 -7.70
N GLU A 105 2.11 2.52 -6.80
CA GLU A 105 3.45 2.10 -6.38
C GLU A 105 3.43 1.15 -5.19
N ASN A 106 2.53 1.38 -4.23
CA ASN A 106 2.51 0.66 -2.96
C ASN A 106 1.37 -0.37 -2.85
N THR A 107 0.51 -0.49 -3.88
CA THR A 107 -0.57 -1.48 -3.86
C THR A 107 -0.02 -2.89 -3.83
N ASN A 108 -0.27 -3.59 -2.73
CA ASN A 108 0.01 -5.00 -2.56
C ASN A 108 -1.29 -5.83 -2.63
N ARG A 109 -1.16 -7.17 -2.58
CA ARG A 109 -2.30 -8.08 -2.64
C ARG A 109 -3.35 -7.82 -1.56
N THR A 110 -2.93 -7.49 -0.35
CA THR A 110 -3.82 -7.25 0.78
C THR A 110 -4.63 -5.99 0.58
N TYR A 111 -3.97 -4.89 0.21
CA TYR A 111 -4.63 -3.62 -0.08
C TYR A 111 -5.57 -3.73 -1.29
N PHE A 112 -5.14 -4.44 -2.35
CA PHE A 112 -5.98 -4.68 -3.52
C PHE A 112 -7.32 -5.31 -3.14
N TRP A 113 -7.31 -6.38 -2.34
CA TRP A 113 -8.55 -7.04 -1.93
C TRP A 113 -9.36 -6.22 -0.92
N ALA A 114 -8.71 -5.43 -0.07
CA ALA A 114 -9.39 -4.51 0.84
C ALA A 114 -10.14 -3.40 0.10
N THR A 115 -9.66 -2.99 -1.10
CA THR A 115 -10.23 -1.89 -1.89
C THR A 115 -11.03 -2.34 -3.11
N PHE A 116 -11.00 -3.63 -3.46
CA PHE A 116 -11.65 -4.16 -4.65
C PHE A 116 -13.14 -3.79 -4.72
N GLY A 117 -13.53 -3.07 -5.76
CA GLY A 117 -14.91 -2.64 -5.99
C GLY A 117 -15.44 -1.55 -5.05
N ARG A 118 -14.63 -1.03 -4.14
CA ARG A 118 -15.04 0.01 -3.19
C ARG A 118 -14.77 1.40 -3.74
N LEU A 119 -15.71 2.32 -3.52
CA LEU A 119 -15.57 3.73 -3.88
C LEU A 119 -15.07 4.59 -2.70
N THR A 120 -15.15 4.05 -1.50
CA THR A 120 -14.64 4.67 -0.28
C THR A 120 -13.84 3.64 0.51
N ILE A 121 -12.83 4.07 1.24
CA ILE A 121 -12.01 3.24 2.11
C ILE A 121 -11.83 3.94 3.44
N ASP A 122 -11.85 3.17 4.52
CA ASP A 122 -11.47 3.67 5.83
C ASP A 122 -9.95 3.93 5.91
N ASN A 123 -9.56 4.85 6.78
CA ASN A 123 -8.15 5.18 6.93
C ASN A 123 -7.33 4.01 7.48
N ASP A 124 -7.91 3.10 8.26
CA ASP A 124 -7.18 1.95 8.82
C ASP A 124 -6.70 0.99 7.73
N SER A 125 -7.52 0.79 6.70
CA SER A 125 -7.14 -0.06 5.57
C SER A 125 -5.95 0.49 4.78
N LYS A 126 -5.67 1.79 4.85
CA LYS A 126 -4.51 2.40 4.17
C LYS A 126 -3.16 1.97 4.76
N ARG A 127 -3.13 1.41 5.98
CA ARG A 127 -1.89 0.81 6.53
C ARG A 127 -1.35 -0.31 5.67
N PHE A 128 -2.23 -1.02 4.94
CA PHE A 128 -1.83 -2.11 4.04
C PHE A 128 -1.01 -1.64 2.83
N LEU A 129 -0.92 -0.34 2.57
CA LEU A 129 0.02 0.22 1.61
C LEU A 129 1.46 0.23 2.14
N ASP A 130 1.64 0.19 3.46
CA ASP A 130 2.95 0.22 4.09
C ASP A 130 3.38 -1.16 4.61
N THR A 131 2.42 -2.02 4.98
CA THR A 131 2.68 -3.38 5.46
C THR A 131 1.65 -4.37 4.92
N ASP A 132 2.12 -5.55 4.52
CA ASP A 132 1.30 -6.68 4.09
C ASP A 132 1.05 -7.69 5.24
N GLU A 133 1.67 -7.46 6.40
CA GLU A 133 1.57 -8.31 7.57
C GLU A 133 0.31 -8.01 8.37
N ILE A 134 -0.51 -9.03 8.57
CA ILE A 134 -1.78 -8.96 9.29
C ILE A 134 -1.94 -10.20 10.14
N TYR A 135 -2.11 -10.01 11.42
CA TYR A 135 -2.56 -11.07 12.29
C TYR A 135 -4.03 -11.39 12.02
N ARG A 136 -4.32 -12.67 11.79
CA ARG A 136 -5.68 -13.17 11.45
C ARG A 136 -6.31 -14.03 12.54
N GLY A 137 -5.65 -14.13 13.70
CA GLY A 137 -6.17 -14.88 14.83
C GLY A 137 -7.18 -14.07 15.66
N ASP A 138 -7.58 -14.65 16.77
CA ASP A 138 -8.42 -13.97 17.77
C ASP A 138 -7.55 -12.99 18.57
N GLY A 139 -7.70 -11.70 18.27
CA GLY A 139 -6.95 -10.64 18.97
C GLY A 139 -7.34 -10.43 20.44
N SER A 140 -8.30 -11.20 20.96
CA SER A 140 -8.68 -11.14 22.39
C SER A 140 -7.63 -11.80 23.31
N LYS A 141 -6.74 -12.62 22.74
CA LYS A 141 -5.62 -13.26 23.45
C LYS A 141 -4.34 -12.50 23.17
N SER A 142 -4.19 -11.33 23.77
CA SER A 142 -2.95 -10.55 23.70
C SER A 142 -2.37 -10.36 25.08
N GLU A 143 -1.03 -10.42 25.17
CA GLU A 143 -0.26 -10.09 26.36
C GLU A 143 0.57 -8.84 26.12
N VAL A 144 0.52 -7.87 27.05
CA VAL A 144 1.28 -6.64 26.96
C VAL A 144 2.75 -6.95 27.21
N LEU A 145 3.59 -6.77 26.20
CA LEU A 145 5.04 -6.94 26.26
C LEU A 145 5.74 -5.67 26.75
N TYR A 146 5.24 -4.51 26.31
CA TYR A 146 5.83 -3.21 26.61
C TYR A 146 4.78 -2.12 26.56
N GLU A 147 4.88 -1.16 27.50
CA GLU A 147 4.03 0.02 27.56
C GLU A 147 4.84 1.21 28.07
N ASN A 148 4.70 2.37 27.42
CA ASN A 148 5.32 3.62 27.85
C ASN A 148 4.40 4.81 27.51
N ASN A 149 4.06 5.57 28.53
CA ASN A 149 3.22 6.79 28.42
C ASN A 149 4.02 8.09 28.32
N ILE A 150 5.33 8.00 28.04
CA ILE A 150 6.23 9.13 27.75
C ILE A 150 6.46 10.13 28.89
N GLU A 151 5.71 10.06 30.00
CA GLU A 151 5.73 11.06 31.09
C GLU A 151 7.08 11.28 31.75
N TYR A 152 7.97 10.26 31.72
CA TYR A 152 9.30 10.31 32.33
C TYR A 152 10.41 10.62 31.34
N ASP A 153 10.10 10.77 30.05
CA ASP A 153 11.09 11.06 29.03
C ASP A 153 11.53 12.53 29.06
N THR A 154 12.76 12.77 28.63
CA THR A 154 13.40 14.10 28.67
C THR A 154 13.88 14.59 27.31
N LEU A 155 13.99 13.70 26.32
CA LEU A 155 14.48 14.02 24.98
C LEU A 155 13.33 14.12 23.97
N HIS A 156 13.32 15.19 23.19
CA HIS A 156 12.33 15.46 22.11
C HIS A 156 10.87 15.37 22.59
N VAL A 157 10.63 15.85 23.83
CA VAL A 157 9.29 15.91 24.42
C VAL A 157 8.71 17.32 24.27
N ASP A 158 7.43 17.36 23.94
CA ASP A 158 6.62 18.58 23.94
C ASP A 158 5.68 18.55 25.14
N THR A 159 5.55 19.70 25.80
CA THR A 159 4.65 19.93 26.93
C THR A 159 3.52 20.90 26.59
N MET A 160 3.56 21.51 25.42
CA MET A 160 2.51 22.42 24.93
C MET A 160 1.44 21.66 24.18
N GLN A 161 1.84 20.70 23.34
CA GLN A 161 0.91 19.81 22.65
C GLN A 161 0.73 18.54 23.49
N ILE A 162 -0.37 18.48 24.22
CA ILE A 162 -0.69 17.32 25.09
C ILE A 162 -1.61 16.37 24.33
N ILE A 163 -1.19 15.13 24.20
CA ILE A 163 -2.02 14.04 23.65
C ILE A 163 -2.77 13.38 24.80
N ASN A 164 -2.04 12.71 25.68
CA ASN A 164 -2.50 12.20 26.96
C ASN A 164 -1.48 12.64 28.03
N GLY A 165 -1.85 12.70 29.30
CA GLY A 165 -0.91 13.07 30.36
C GLY A 165 -0.37 14.52 30.25
N LYS A 166 0.95 14.70 30.39
CA LYS A 166 1.63 16.00 30.44
C LYS A 166 2.67 16.21 29.35
N LYS A 167 3.14 15.12 28.71
CA LYS A 167 4.19 15.13 27.71
C LYS A 167 3.84 14.23 26.54
N CYS A 168 4.36 14.53 25.38
CA CYS A 168 4.40 13.63 24.24
C CYS A 168 5.70 13.78 23.48
N LEU A 169 6.10 12.78 22.72
CA LEU A 169 7.21 12.86 21.79
C LEU A 169 6.80 13.63 20.53
N PHE A 170 7.78 14.21 19.84
CA PHE A 170 7.53 14.79 18.54
C PHE A 170 8.71 14.62 17.59
N VAL A 171 8.41 14.65 16.32
CA VAL A 171 9.37 14.81 15.23
C VAL A 171 8.92 15.95 14.32
N ASP A 172 9.89 16.72 13.83
CA ASP A 172 9.68 17.82 12.89
C ASP A 172 10.89 17.95 11.95
N LYS A 173 10.99 19.05 11.23
CA LYS A 173 12.12 19.32 10.32
C LYS A 173 13.48 19.35 11.04
N ASN A 174 13.52 19.77 12.30
CA ASN A 174 14.75 19.94 13.08
C ASN A 174 15.07 18.69 13.94
N HIS A 175 14.04 17.90 14.26
CA HIS A 175 14.11 16.71 15.09
C HIS A 175 13.60 15.52 14.25
N GLN A 176 14.50 14.93 13.47
CA GLN A 176 14.12 13.89 12.51
C GLN A 176 13.82 12.52 13.13
N ASN A 177 14.29 12.26 14.34
CA ASN A 177 14.06 10.96 15.00
C ASN A 177 13.74 11.17 16.48
N THR A 178 12.84 10.36 17.01
CA THR A 178 12.80 10.10 18.44
C THR A 178 13.97 9.18 18.84
N GLN A 179 14.30 9.13 20.15
CA GLN A 179 15.17 8.08 20.64
C GLN A 179 14.50 6.71 20.39
N PRO A 180 15.27 5.65 20.06
CA PRO A 180 14.74 4.30 19.96
C PRO A 180 14.35 3.74 21.34
N TYR A 181 13.13 3.24 21.46
CA TYR A 181 12.67 2.49 22.63
C TYR A 181 13.01 1.03 22.45
N ARG A 182 13.85 0.52 23.34
CA ARG A 182 14.24 -0.89 23.36
C ARG A 182 13.17 -1.74 24.04
N ILE A 183 12.61 -2.66 23.28
CA ILE A 183 11.53 -3.54 23.72
C ILE A 183 12.12 -4.86 24.22
N PRO A 184 11.61 -5.46 25.31
CA PRO A 184 11.97 -6.80 25.73
C PRO A 184 11.74 -7.82 24.61
N ASN A 185 12.53 -8.87 24.58
CA ASN A 185 12.28 -9.97 23.65
C ASN A 185 10.97 -10.69 24.05
N PRO A 186 10.10 -10.99 23.09
CA PRO A 186 8.87 -11.72 23.35
C PRO A 186 9.16 -13.15 23.86
N PRO A 187 8.22 -13.80 24.56
CA PRO A 187 8.35 -15.18 24.99
C PRO A 187 8.68 -16.12 23.83
N ASN A 188 9.43 -17.19 24.14
CA ASN A 188 9.77 -18.19 23.13
C ASN A 188 8.50 -18.82 22.52
N GLY A 189 8.46 -18.90 21.19
CA GLY A 189 7.33 -19.44 20.46
C GLY A 189 6.32 -18.39 19.99
N SER A 190 6.43 -17.15 20.44
CA SER A 190 5.63 -16.03 19.94
C SER A 190 5.91 -15.81 18.45
N LYS A 191 4.85 -15.55 17.67
CA LYS A 191 4.95 -15.37 16.22
C LYS A 191 4.59 -13.95 15.78
N TRP A 192 3.76 -13.26 16.54
CA TRP A 192 3.23 -11.97 16.13
C TRP A 192 3.32 -10.93 17.24
N LEU A 193 3.62 -9.71 16.85
CA LEU A 193 3.53 -8.52 17.69
C LEU A 193 2.53 -7.56 17.08
N ARG A 194 1.76 -6.88 17.93
CA ARG A 194 1.03 -5.66 17.59
C ARG A 194 1.74 -4.47 18.20
N VAL A 195 2.08 -3.52 17.36
CA VAL A 195 2.72 -2.26 17.77
C VAL A 195 1.71 -1.15 17.60
N SER A 196 1.47 -0.38 18.65
CA SER A 196 0.53 0.74 18.64
C SER A 196 1.09 1.96 19.37
N ALA A 197 0.60 3.14 18.98
CA ALA A 197 0.83 4.39 19.69
C ALA A 197 -0.30 5.38 19.36
N THR A 198 -0.46 6.40 20.20
CA THR A 198 -1.40 7.49 19.97
C THR A 198 -0.70 8.63 19.27
N PHE A 199 -1.27 9.11 18.17
CA PHE A 199 -0.70 10.18 17.36
C PHE A 199 -1.61 11.40 17.32
N PHE A 200 -0.98 12.58 17.13
CA PHE A 200 -1.65 13.81 16.79
C PHE A 200 -0.87 14.52 15.68
N VAL A 201 -1.58 15.06 14.70
CA VAL A 201 -1.01 15.86 13.62
C VAL A 201 -1.84 17.13 13.45
N THR A 202 -1.18 18.28 13.37
CA THR A 202 -1.85 19.57 13.13
C THR A 202 -2.28 19.71 11.68
N GLU A 203 -1.39 19.32 10.77
CA GLU A 203 -1.61 19.40 9.33
C GLU A 203 -1.10 18.13 8.65
N LYS A 204 -1.87 17.61 7.71
CA LYS A 204 -1.54 16.40 6.97
C LYS A 204 -0.56 16.69 5.84
N VAL A 205 0.56 15.97 5.83
CA VAL A 205 1.49 15.93 4.70
C VAL A 205 0.95 14.93 3.67
N TRP A 206 0.85 15.35 2.41
CA TRP A 206 0.35 14.52 1.30
C TRP A 206 1.47 13.84 0.52
N ASP A 207 2.68 14.36 0.58
CA ASP A 207 3.85 13.77 -0.07
C ASP A 207 4.27 12.51 0.68
N VAL A 208 4.06 11.36 0.06
CA VAL A 208 4.32 10.02 0.62
C VAL A 208 5.79 9.87 1.09
N TRP A 209 6.71 10.54 0.39
CA TRP A 209 8.15 10.49 0.69
C TRP A 209 8.54 11.31 1.92
N LYS A 210 7.66 12.23 2.35
CA LYS A 210 7.87 13.12 3.50
C LYS A 210 7.00 12.78 4.70
N MET A 211 6.23 11.70 4.63
CA MET A 211 5.38 11.28 5.75
C MET A 211 6.20 10.65 6.86
N PRO A 212 6.06 11.09 8.12
CA PRO A 212 6.67 10.44 9.26
C PRO A 212 6.27 8.97 9.38
N GLN A 213 7.23 8.13 9.74
CA GLN A 213 7.11 6.68 9.81
C GLN A 213 7.23 6.19 11.26
N PHE A 214 6.25 5.45 11.72
CA PHE A 214 6.30 4.72 12.98
C PHE A 214 6.87 3.33 12.71
N ILE A 215 8.05 3.07 13.27
CA ILE A 215 8.93 1.98 12.84
C ILE A 215 9.18 1.01 13.99
N ILE A 216 9.20 -0.30 13.68
CA ILE A 216 9.81 -1.34 14.49
C ILE A 216 10.98 -1.98 13.73
N GLN A 217 12.11 -2.17 14.39
CA GLN A 217 13.30 -2.83 13.85
C GLN A 217 13.74 -3.99 14.74
N PHE A 218 13.96 -5.15 14.12
CA PHE A 218 14.65 -6.26 14.72
C PHE A 218 16.11 -6.22 14.27
N LYS A 219 17.04 -6.23 15.22
CA LYS A 219 18.48 -6.14 14.95
C LYS A 219 19.21 -7.33 15.56
N ASN A 220 20.24 -7.79 14.87
CA ASN A 220 21.24 -8.69 15.44
C ASN A 220 22.55 -7.92 15.56
N GLU A 221 22.89 -7.48 16.78
CA GLU A 221 23.92 -6.47 17.01
C GLU A 221 23.62 -5.18 16.22
N ASP A 222 24.46 -4.80 15.27
CA ASP A 222 24.27 -3.61 14.42
C ASP A 222 23.55 -3.91 13.08
N GLU A 223 23.36 -5.18 12.73
CA GLU A 223 22.70 -5.57 11.49
C GLU A 223 21.18 -5.55 11.65
N VAL A 224 20.49 -4.84 10.75
CA VAL A 224 19.03 -4.83 10.68
C VAL A 224 18.54 -6.13 10.02
N VAL A 225 17.88 -6.97 10.79
CA VAL A 225 17.29 -8.25 10.33
C VAL A 225 15.95 -8.03 9.64
N LYS A 226 15.11 -7.16 10.24
CA LYS A 226 13.77 -6.85 9.72
C LYS A 226 13.35 -5.44 10.15
N THR A 227 12.73 -4.71 9.22
CA THR A 227 12.07 -3.43 9.51
C THR A 227 10.64 -3.48 9.01
N LYS A 228 9.70 -3.01 9.83
CA LYS A 228 8.31 -2.74 9.43
C LYS A 228 7.89 -1.38 9.95
N PHE A 229 6.99 -0.72 9.22
CA PHE A 229 6.52 0.60 9.58
C PHE A 229 5.14 0.89 8.99
N ILE A 230 4.53 1.95 9.50
CA ILE A 230 3.38 2.62 8.90
C ILE A 230 3.69 4.11 8.75
N ARG A 231 3.19 4.72 7.67
CA ARG A 231 3.25 6.19 7.50
C ARG A 231 2.08 6.83 8.24
N VAL A 232 2.40 7.59 9.31
CA VAL A 232 1.40 8.16 10.22
C VAL A 232 0.40 9.04 9.47
N HIS A 233 0.87 9.98 8.64
CA HIS A 233 0.01 10.91 7.91
C HIS A 233 -0.89 10.25 6.86
N ARG A 234 -0.55 9.03 6.40
CA ARG A 234 -1.42 8.25 5.52
C ARG A 234 -2.73 7.86 6.21
N LEU A 235 -2.68 7.63 7.52
CA LEU A 235 -3.77 7.13 8.35
C LEU A 235 -4.51 8.20 9.13
N MET A 236 -3.96 9.41 9.20
CA MET A 236 -4.48 10.54 9.97
C MET A 236 -5.22 11.56 9.09
N ASN A 237 -6.11 12.33 9.71
CA ASN A 237 -6.60 13.59 9.18
C ASN A 237 -5.97 14.75 9.97
N SER A 238 -5.99 15.97 9.41
CA SER A 238 -5.49 17.15 10.10
C SER A 238 -6.28 17.42 11.38
N ASN A 239 -5.60 17.89 12.42
CA ASN A 239 -6.15 18.15 13.76
C ASN A 239 -6.88 16.95 14.39
N GLN A 240 -6.38 15.74 14.13
CA GLN A 240 -6.96 14.51 14.66
C GLN A 240 -5.98 13.85 15.63
N LYS A 241 -6.52 13.42 16.78
CA LYS A 241 -5.88 12.48 17.69
C LYS A 241 -6.39 11.08 17.38
N ARG A 242 -5.47 10.11 17.24
CA ARG A 242 -5.86 8.74 16.91
C ARG A 242 -4.83 7.74 17.41
N ASN A 243 -5.28 6.61 17.94
CA ASN A 243 -4.44 5.44 18.14
C ASN A 243 -4.28 4.69 16.82
N LEU A 244 -3.03 4.45 16.41
CA LEU A 244 -2.68 3.69 15.23
C LEU A 244 -1.95 2.42 15.64
N PHE A 245 -2.12 1.36 14.85
CA PHE A 245 -1.44 0.09 15.08
C PHE A 245 -1.09 -0.62 13.78
N PHE A 246 -0.12 -1.50 13.86
CA PHE A 246 0.18 -2.47 12.81
C PHE A 246 0.70 -3.77 13.43
N ASP A 247 0.50 -4.86 12.70
CA ASP A 247 0.93 -6.18 13.13
C ASP A 247 2.26 -6.52 12.45
N VAL A 248 3.11 -7.25 13.16
CA VAL A 248 4.44 -7.64 12.69
C VAL A 248 4.68 -9.10 13.01
N GLU A 249 5.02 -9.89 12.00
CA GLU A 249 5.50 -11.26 12.20
C GLU A 249 6.93 -11.23 12.71
N ILE A 250 7.18 -11.92 13.82
CA ILE A 250 8.53 -12.01 14.42
C ILE A 250 9.44 -12.76 13.45
N PRO A 251 10.64 -12.21 13.11
CA PRO A 251 11.53 -12.87 12.16
C PRO A 251 12.03 -14.21 12.69
N THR A 252 12.14 -15.21 11.81
CA THR A 252 12.74 -16.51 12.12
C THR A 252 14.26 -16.45 12.19
N LYS A 253 14.89 -15.44 11.59
CA LYS A 253 16.31 -15.16 11.72
C LYS A 253 16.62 -14.67 13.13
N ARG A 254 17.81 -15.04 13.65
CA ARG A 254 18.28 -14.59 14.97
C ARG A 254 18.32 -13.06 15.02
N TYR A 255 17.78 -12.50 16.08
CA TYR A 255 17.89 -11.09 16.47
C TYR A 255 18.20 -11.00 17.97
N THR A 256 18.78 -9.89 18.38
CA THR A 256 19.18 -9.64 19.77
C THR A 256 18.40 -8.50 20.40
N THR A 257 17.93 -7.55 19.58
CA THR A 257 17.22 -6.36 20.06
C THR A 257 16.05 -6.01 19.16
N ILE A 258 15.04 -5.38 19.77
CA ILE A 258 13.88 -4.81 19.09
C ILE A 258 13.82 -3.33 19.47
N ASP A 259 13.86 -2.45 18.48
CA ASP A 259 13.80 -1.01 18.68
C ASP A 259 12.53 -0.45 18.01
N ILE A 260 11.84 0.47 18.70
CA ILE A 260 10.68 1.21 18.18
C ILE A 260 10.98 2.71 18.22
N PHE A 261 10.67 3.42 17.16
CA PHE A 261 10.89 4.86 17.06
C PHE A 261 10.00 5.51 16.00
N LEU A 262 9.88 6.82 16.08
CA LEU A 262 9.27 7.65 15.05
C LEU A 262 10.37 8.35 14.26
N TRP A 263 10.32 8.24 12.93
CA TRP A 263 11.25 8.90 12.00
C TRP A 263 10.50 9.86 11.08
N ASN A 264 11.00 11.09 10.99
CA ASN A 264 10.49 12.11 10.07
C ASN A 264 11.26 12.04 8.75
N ALA A 265 10.60 11.61 7.68
CA ALA A 265 11.16 11.52 6.34
C ALA A 265 11.15 12.90 5.64
N ASP A 266 11.86 13.91 6.19
CA ASP A 266 11.92 15.30 5.67
C ASP A 266 10.57 16.06 5.67
N GLY A 267 9.60 15.63 6.48
CA GLY A 267 8.36 16.37 6.71
C GLY A 267 8.60 17.69 7.43
N ILE A 268 7.88 18.73 7.00
CA ILE A 268 7.98 20.07 7.62
C ILE A 268 7.04 20.26 8.81
N THR A 269 5.98 19.44 8.88
CA THR A 269 4.93 19.53 9.90
C THR A 269 5.24 18.60 11.05
N ALA A 270 5.10 19.10 12.27
CA ALA A 270 5.31 18.30 13.47
C ALA A 270 4.30 17.14 13.58
N THR A 271 4.80 15.99 13.97
CA THR A 271 4.01 14.80 14.29
C THR A 271 4.30 14.39 15.72
N TYR A 272 3.25 14.29 16.50
CA TYR A 272 3.31 13.99 17.93
C TYR A 272 2.91 12.56 18.18
N MET A 273 3.56 11.90 19.16
CA MET A 273 3.36 10.49 19.52
C MET A 273 3.33 10.33 21.04
N ASP A 274 2.42 9.50 21.52
CA ASP A 274 2.25 9.16 22.93
C ASP A 274 1.75 7.70 23.09
N ASP A 275 1.74 7.18 24.32
CA ASP A 275 1.18 5.87 24.68
C ASP A 275 1.67 4.72 23.77
N ILE A 276 2.98 4.52 23.73
CA ILE A 276 3.56 3.39 22.98
C ILE A 276 3.17 2.08 23.68
N ARG A 277 2.61 1.13 22.92
CA ARG A 277 2.23 -0.18 23.43
C ARG A 277 2.60 -1.29 22.44
N VAL A 278 3.17 -2.37 22.95
CA VAL A 278 3.48 -3.58 22.21
C VAL A 278 2.83 -4.78 22.87
N GLU A 279 2.12 -5.56 22.09
CA GLU A 279 1.41 -6.75 22.53
C GLU A 279 1.90 -7.96 21.73
N VAL A 280 2.05 -9.09 22.42
CA VAL A 280 2.21 -10.41 21.81
C VAL A 280 0.82 -10.93 21.46
N LEU A 281 0.64 -11.38 20.23
CA LEU A 281 -0.61 -11.97 19.76
C LEU A 281 -0.46 -13.49 19.65
N GLU A 282 -1.36 -14.26 20.26
CA GLU A 282 -1.37 -15.72 20.29
C GLU A 282 -2.39 -16.36 19.32
#